data_c120c44d862bb7701e865db7462edd3f
#
_entry.id   c120c44d862bb7701e865db7462edd3f
#
_cell.length_a   1.000
_cell.length_b   1.000
_cell.length_c   1.000
_cell.angle_alpha   90.00
_cell.angle_beta   90.00
_cell.angle_gamma   90.00
#
_symmetry.space_group_name_H-M   'P 1'
#
loop_
_entity.id
_entity.type
_entity.pdbx_description
1 polymer ?
#
loop_
_entity_poly.entity_id
_entity_poly.type
_entity_poly.pdbx_seq_one_letter_code
_entity_poly.pdbx_strand_id
1 'polypeptide(L)'
;MSREFARTHSNRLWKQLLLEPSEAGEGRAPGQTDLLVAFCLAVAASVSIKVPALFGLQLDEHKDLRFYLRNASLLVLPLLTSYFAWKRRLETRTLCWLASAFAAAAVFANVYPFAQASSTEVIVGLHLPIALWLVVGIAYVGGRWSQVDGRMDFIRFSGELFIYFVLIALGGGVFTAFMTMIFKAIGMNAGPFIGAWLLPCGAAGAVLVA
;
A
#
# COMPACT_ATOMS: atom_id res chain seq x y z
N MET A 1 37.30 -14.63 43.30
CA MET A 1 36.51 -13.38 43.29
C MET A 1 35.98 -12.99 41.88
N SER A 2 36.45 -13.54 40.76
CA SER A 2 36.04 -13.13 39.43
C SER A 2 34.83 -13.89 38.81
N ARG A 3 34.54 -15.10 39.25
CA ARG A 3 33.43 -15.93 38.64
C ARG A 3 32.03 -15.56 39.17
N GLU A 4 31.91 -15.14 40.42
CA GLU A 4 30.63 -14.67 40.99
C GLU A 4 30.20 -13.32 40.46
N PHE A 5 31.15 -12.40 40.25
CA PHE A 5 30.88 -11.09 39.68
C PHE A 5 30.35 -11.18 38.24
N ALA A 6 30.94 -12.07 37.41
CA ALA A 6 30.48 -12.34 36.04
C ALA A 6 29.08 -12.96 36.00
N ARG A 7 28.74 -13.84 36.93
CA ARG A 7 27.43 -14.48 37.03
C ARG A 7 26.34 -13.49 37.45
N THR A 8 26.65 -12.59 38.39
CA THR A 8 25.70 -11.58 38.86
C THR A 8 25.44 -10.52 37.81
N HIS A 9 26.44 -10.16 37.04
CA HIS A 9 26.32 -9.20 35.95
C HIS A 9 25.52 -9.77 34.75
N SER A 10 25.78 -11.03 34.38
CA SER A 10 25.04 -11.76 33.39
C SER A 10 23.56 -11.89 33.77
N ASN A 11 23.26 -12.28 35.01
CA ASN A 11 21.87 -12.44 35.47
C ASN A 11 21.10 -11.10 35.53
N ARG A 12 21.77 -9.97 35.76
CA ARG A 12 21.12 -8.65 35.67
C ARG A 12 20.81 -8.26 34.24
N LEU A 13 21.73 -8.50 33.31
CA LEU A 13 21.53 -8.24 31.90
C LEU A 13 20.38 -9.09 31.33
N TRP A 14 20.33 -10.38 31.66
CA TRP A 14 19.23 -11.24 31.23
C TRP A 14 17.88 -10.85 31.86
N LYS A 15 17.88 -10.42 33.14
CA LYS A 15 16.69 -9.88 33.79
C LYS A 15 16.24 -8.56 33.17
N GLN A 16 17.15 -7.66 32.81
CA GLN A 16 16.80 -6.44 32.07
C GLN A 16 16.26 -6.73 30.68
N LEU A 17 16.88 -7.65 29.92
CA LEU A 17 16.39 -8.08 28.60
C LEU A 17 15.04 -8.81 28.66
N LEU A 18 14.74 -9.50 29.77
CA LEU A 18 13.46 -10.21 29.94
C LEU A 18 12.38 -9.34 30.62
N LEU A 19 12.77 -8.29 31.35
CA LEU A 19 11.87 -7.39 32.08
C LEU A 19 11.69 -6.03 31.40
N GLU A 20 12.57 -5.65 30.45
CA GLU A 20 12.18 -4.63 29.48
C GLU A 20 11.11 -5.28 28.61
N PRO A 21 9.83 -4.88 28.74
CA PRO A 21 8.87 -5.15 27.70
C PRO A 21 9.53 -4.57 26.45
N SER A 22 9.75 -5.39 25.45
CA SER A 22 10.14 -4.91 24.14
C SER A 22 9.17 -3.78 23.82
N GLU A 23 9.59 -2.53 23.98
CA GLU A 23 8.88 -1.36 23.44
C GLU A 23 8.93 -1.36 21.91
N ALA A 24 9.44 -2.47 21.34
CA ALA A 24 9.27 -2.83 19.95
C ALA A 24 7.78 -3.08 19.71
N GLY A 25 7.03 -1.96 19.56
CA GLY A 25 5.69 -2.02 19.03
C GLY A 25 4.69 -2.67 19.97
N GLU A 26 4.40 -2.10 21.12
CA GLU A 26 3.00 -2.05 21.56
C GLU A 26 2.23 -1.37 20.44
N GLY A 27 1.74 -2.18 19.52
CA GLY A 27 0.74 -1.79 18.55
C GLY A 27 -0.46 -1.29 19.36
N ARG A 28 -0.44 -0.01 19.70
CA ARG A 28 -1.59 0.66 20.29
C ARG A 28 -2.75 0.32 19.36
N ALA A 29 -3.73 -0.42 19.87
CA ALA A 29 -4.90 -0.78 19.10
C ALA A 29 -5.36 0.47 18.34
N PRO A 30 -5.57 0.40 17.01
CA PRO A 30 -5.90 1.58 16.22
C PRO A 30 -7.12 2.25 16.84
N GLY A 31 -7.02 3.54 17.13
CA GLY A 31 -8.14 4.30 17.69
C GLY A 31 -9.31 4.27 16.70
N GLN A 32 -10.53 4.43 17.16
CA GLN A 32 -11.71 4.50 16.28
C GLN A 32 -11.52 5.52 15.15
N THR A 33 -10.83 6.62 15.42
CA THR A 33 -10.50 7.63 14.40
C THR A 33 -9.55 7.11 13.34
N ASP A 34 -8.54 6.30 13.71
CA ASP A 34 -7.59 5.71 12.77
C ASP A 34 -8.31 4.72 11.84
N LEU A 35 -9.21 3.91 12.40
CA LEU A 35 -10.02 2.96 11.62
C LEU A 35 -10.97 3.68 10.67
N LEU A 36 -11.62 4.75 11.12
CA LEU A 36 -12.51 5.53 10.26
C LEU A 36 -11.72 6.19 9.11
N VAL A 37 -10.56 6.77 9.39
CA VAL A 37 -9.71 7.38 8.35
C VAL A 37 -9.22 6.32 7.37
N ALA A 38 -8.74 5.17 7.84
CA ALA A 38 -8.33 4.06 6.98
C ALA A 38 -9.48 3.58 6.08
N PHE A 39 -10.67 3.41 6.65
CA PHE A 39 -11.88 3.03 5.90
C PHE A 39 -12.26 4.09 4.85
N CYS A 40 -12.31 5.37 5.22
CA CYS A 40 -12.59 6.44 4.28
C CYS A 40 -11.58 6.49 3.12
N LEU A 41 -10.29 6.29 3.42
CA LEU A 41 -9.24 6.24 2.40
C LEU A 41 -9.35 4.99 1.53
N ALA A 42 -9.73 3.84 2.08
CA ALA A 42 -9.99 2.62 1.30
C ALA A 42 -11.15 2.82 0.32
N VAL A 43 -12.22 3.46 0.78
CA VAL A 43 -13.35 3.85 -0.10
C VAL A 43 -12.87 4.84 -1.16
N ALA A 44 -12.10 5.86 -0.77
CA ALA A 44 -11.54 6.84 -1.70
C ALA A 44 -10.63 6.18 -2.75
N ALA A 45 -9.81 5.19 -2.38
CA ALA A 45 -8.99 4.43 -3.32
C ALA A 45 -9.83 3.62 -4.30
N SER A 46 -10.86 2.96 -3.78
CA SER A 46 -11.81 2.21 -4.60
C SER A 46 -12.54 3.11 -5.62
N VAL A 47 -12.91 4.31 -5.19
CA VAL A 47 -13.51 5.32 -6.07
C VAL A 47 -12.50 5.87 -7.06
N SER A 48 -11.26 6.17 -6.63
CA SER A 48 -10.21 6.73 -7.50
C SER A 48 -9.90 5.85 -8.69
N ILE A 49 -9.94 4.52 -8.53
CA ILE A 49 -9.78 3.57 -9.65
C ILE A 49 -10.93 3.69 -10.67
N LYS A 50 -12.11 4.17 -10.25
CA LYS A 50 -13.26 4.35 -11.14
C LYS A 50 -13.32 5.73 -11.78
N VAL A 51 -12.58 6.71 -11.29
CA VAL A 51 -12.55 8.05 -11.88
C VAL A 51 -12.20 8.03 -13.39
N PRO A 52 -11.19 7.30 -13.87
CA PRO A 52 -10.89 7.23 -15.29
C PRO A 52 -12.05 6.67 -16.15
N ALA A 53 -12.87 5.77 -15.58
CA ALA A 53 -14.03 5.23 -16.27
C ALA A 53 -15.10 6.31 -16.58
N LEU A 54 -15.19 7.37 -15.78
CA LEU A 54 -16.06 8.53 -16.04
C LEU A 54 -15.61 9.32 -17.28
N PHE A 55 -14.35 9.21 -17.66
CA PHE A 55 -13.76 9.83 -18.84
C PHE A 55 -13.70 8.87 -20.03
N GLY A 56 -14.43 7.74 -19.98
CA GLY A 56 -14.54 6.77 -21.08
C GLY A 56 -13.47 5.68 -21.10
N LEU A 57 -12.56 5.63 -20.11
CA LEU A 57 -11.52 4.61 -19.99
C LEU A 57 -12.08 3.41 -19.20
N GLN A 58 -12.56 2.39 -19.93
CA GLN A 58 -13.17 1.20 -19.31
C GLN A 58 -12.13 0.07 -19.12
N LEU A 59 -12.20 -0.60 -17.98
CA LEU A 59 -11.30 -1.72 -17.64
C LEU A 59 -11.46 -2.95 -18.55
N ASP A 60 -12.55 -3.04 -19.31
CA ASP A 60 -12.88 -4.20 -20.16
C ASP A 60 -12.21 -4.15 -21.54
N GLU A 61 -11.65 -3.03 -21.95
CA GLU A 61 -10.98 -2.91 -23.23
C GLU A 61 -9.45 -3.05 -23.09
N HIS A 62 -8.83 -3.86 -23.94
CA HIS A 62 -7.38 -4.11 -23.91
C HIS A 62 -6.52 -2.85 -24.03
N LYS A 63 -7.05 -1.77 -24.62
CA LYS A 63 -6.36 -0.49 -24.73
C LYS A 63 -6.31 0.25 -23.40
N ASP A 64 -7.39 0.19 -22.64
CA ASP A 64 -7.55 0.92 -21.39
C ASP A 64 -6.86 0.20 -20.22
N LEU A 65 -6.71 -1.13 -20.31
CA LEU A 65 -5.95 -1.91 -19.31
C LEU A 65 -4.52 -1.39 -19.15
N ARG A 66 -3.88 -0.93 -20.24
CA ARG A 66 -2.52 -0.35 -20.18
C ARG A 66 -2.47 0.94 -19.39
N PHE A 67 -3.50 1.79 -19.53
CA PHE A 67 -3.62 3.00 -18.72
C PHE A 67 -3.66 2.64 -17.23
N TYR A 68 -4.48 1.67 -16.86
CA TYR A 68 -4.59 1.23 -15.46
C TYR A 68 -3.30 0.59 -14.95
N LEU A 69 -2.62 -0.23 -15.74
CA LEU A 69 -1.33 -0.83 -15.35
C LEU A 69 -0.25 0.23 -15.05
N ARG A 70 -0.22 1.34 -15.80
CA ARG A 70 0.71 2.43 -15.57
C ARG A 70 0.31 3.34 -14.42
N ASN A 71 -1.00 3.54 -14.24
CA ASN A 71 -1.52 4.57 -13.33
C ASN A 71 -2.08 4.01 -12.02
N ALA A 72 -2.24 2.69 -11.85
CA ALA A 72 -2.80 2.09 -10.63
C ALA A 72 -2.08 2.54 -9.36
N SER A 73 -0.74 2.55 -9.38
CA SER A 73 0.05 3.03 -8.26
C SER A 73 -0.13 4.53 -7.99
N LEU A 74 -0.31 5.33 -9.03
CA LEU A 74 -0.57 6.77 -8.92
C LEU A 74 -1.98 7.08 -8.40
N LEU A 75 -2.92 6.15 -8.51
CA LEU A 75 -4.27 6.31 -7.97
C LEU A 75 -4.34 5.91 -6.49
N VAL A 76 -3.58 4.90 -6.06
CA VAL A 76 -3.67 4.31 -4.72
C VAL A 76 -2.61 4.86 -3.76
N LEU A 77 -1.34 4.93 -4.16
CA LEU A 77 -0.24 5.28 -3.26
C LEU A 77 -0.27 6.72 -2.73
N PRO A 78 -0.78 7.74 -3.46
CA PRO A 78 -0.96 9.07 -2.89
C PRO A 78 -1.92 9.09 -1.70
N LEU A 79 -2.95 8.24 -1.70
CA LEU A 79 -3.90 8.14 -0.59
C LEU A 79 -3.24 7.54 0.65
N LEU A 80 -2.45 6.47 0.46
CA LEU A 80 -1.64 5.90 1.53
C LEU A 80 -0.60 6.90 2.06
N THR A 81 0.05 7.66 1.16
CA THR A 81 0.97 8.74 1.54
C THR A 81 0.25 9.82 2.35
N SER A 82 -0.96 10.20 1.96
CA SER A 82 -1.78 11.17 2.68
C SER A 82 -2.14 10.69 4.09
N TYR A 83 -2.42 9.40 4.25
CA TYR A 83 -2.65 8.79 5.56
C TYR A 83 -1.42 8.97 6.48
N PHE A 84 -0.22 8.61 6.00
CA PHE A 84 0.98 8.77 6.80
C PHE A 84 1.34 10.23 7.04
N ALA A 85 1.12 11.09 6.05
CA ALA A 85 1.32 12.53 6.18
C ALA A 85 0.45 13.13 7.29
N TRP A 86 -0.81 12.72 7.36
CA TRP A 86 -1.72 13.11 8.43
C TRP A 86 -1.31 12.52 9.78
N LYS A 87 -1.03 11.22 9.82
CA LYS A 87 -0.67 10.51 11.06
C LYS A 87 0.65 11.00 11.66
N ARG A 88 1.64 11.31 10.83
CA ARG A 88 2.98 11.77 11.23
C ARG A 88 3.09 13.29 11.33
N ARG A 89 2.04 14.05 10.98
CA ARG A 89 2.02 15.52 10.97
C ARG A 89 3.23 16.09 10.24
N LEU A 90 3.40 15.69 8.98
CA LEU A 90 4.55 16.10 8.17
C LEU A 90 4.60 17.61 7.97
N GLU A 91 5.82 18.14 7.94
CA GLU A 91 6.05 19.55 7.57
C GLU A 91 5.62 19.82 6.13
N THR A 92 5.12 21.03 5.89
CA THR A 92 4.68 21.49 4.56
C THR A 92 5.76 21.31 3.49
N ARG A 93 7.03 21.52 3.84
CA ARG A 93 8.16 21.31 2.93
C ARG A 93 8.24 19.85 2.45
N THR A 94 8.12 18.89 3.36
CA THR A 94 8.12 17.45 3.03
C THR A 94 6.91 17.09 2.18
N LEU A 95 5.74 17.62 2.52
CA LEU A 95 4.52 17.43 1.72
C LEU A 95 4.68 17.93 0.28
N CYS A 96 5.26 19.11 0.08
CA CYS A 96 5.54 19.65 -1.25
C CYS A 96 6.50 18.73 -2.04
N TRP A 97 7.53 18.19 -1.40
CA TRP A 97 8.44 17.23 -2.03
C TRP A 97 7.75 15.94 -2.43
N LEU A 98 6.93 15.37 -1.55
CA LEU A 98 6.16 14.16 -1.85
C LEU A 98 5.17 14.41 -3.00
N ALA A 99 4.44 15.52 -2.95
CA ALA A 99 3.49 15.89 -4.01
C ALA A 99 4.21 16.11 -5.35
N SER A 100 5.38 16.76 -5.35
CA SER A 100 6.17 16.96 -6.57
C SER A 100 6.68 15.65 -7.15
N ALA A 101 7.07 14.68 -6.31
CA ALA A 101 7.49 13.36 -6.76
C ALA A 101 6.34 12.60 -7.44
N PHE A 102 5.13 12.61 -6.86
CA PHE A 102 3.95 12.02 -7.49
C PHE A 102 3.54 12.74 -8.78
N ALA A 103 3.61 14.08 -8.80
CA ALA A 103 3.32 14.86 -9.99
C ALA A 103 4.32 14.57 -11.12
N ALA A 104 5.61 14.51 -10.82
CA ALA A 104 6.65 14.15 -11.80
C ALA A 104 6.43 12.73 -12.35
N ALA A 105 6.10 11.77 -11.49
CA ALA A 105 5.79 10.41 -11.89
C ALA A 105 4.54 10.34 -12.77
N ALA A 106 3.49 11.11 -12.45
CA ALA A 106 2.27 11.18 -13.25
C ALA A 106 2.53 11.81 -14.62
N VAL A 107 3.30 12.90 -14.69
CA VAL A 107 3.72 13.52 -15.95
C VAL A 107 4.52 12.52 -16.78
N PHE A 108 5.52 11.86 -16.19
CA PHE A 108 6.35 10.89 -16.89
C PHE A 108 5.51 9.72 -17.44
N ALA A 109 4.64 9.13 -16.63
CA ALA A 109 3.81 7.99 -17.03
C ALA A 109 2.82 8.30 -18.14
N ASN A 110 2.34 9.57 -18.26
CA ASN A 110 1.27 9.92 -19.19
C ASN A 110 1.72 10.78 -20.37
N VAL A 111 2.82 11.53 -20.25
CA VAL A 111 3.32 12.41 -21.33
C VAL A 111 4.34 11.69 -22.21
N TYR A 112 5.10 10.72 -21.64
CA TYR A 112 6.10 10.00 -22.43
C TYR A 112 5.44 9.16 -23.54
N PRO A 113 5.86 9.28 -24.80
CA PRO A 113 5.28 8.56 -25.94
C PRO A 113 5.78 7.10 -25.95
N PHE A 114 5.13 6.24 -25.20
CA PHE A 114 5.44 4.81 -25.24
C PHE A 114 4.97 4.21 -26.57
N ALA A 115 5.86 3.51 -27.28
CA ALA A 115 5.46 2.70 -28.42
C ALA A 115 4.53 1.59 -27.92
N GLN A 116 3.48 1.27 -28.72
CA GLN A 116 2.48 0.27 -28.33
C GLN A 116 3.13 -1.09 -28.04
N ALA A 117 2.84 -1.65 -26.87
CA ALA A 117 3.37 -2.92 -26.36
C ALA A 117 4.92 -2.98 -26.30
N SER A 118 5.59 -1.85 -26.08
CA SER A 118 7.04 -1.84 -25.93
C SER A 118 7.46 -2.44 -24.59
N SER A 119 8.65 -3.08 -24.57
CA SER A 119 9.28 -3.56 -23.34
C SER A 119 9.46 -2.43 -22.33
N THR A 120 9.67 -1.20 -22.79
CA THR A 120 9.79 0.00 -21.95
C THR A 120 8.50 0.30 -21.18
N GLU A 121 7.34 0.14 -21.79
CA GLU A 121 6.05 0.34 -21.13
C GLU A 121 5.86 -0.65 -19.96
N VAL A 122 6.21 -1.92 -20.18
CA VAL A 122 6.14 -2.96 -19.17
C VAL A 122 7.12 -2.68 -18.02
N ILE A 123 8.35 -2.28 -18.35
CA ILE A 123 9.36 -1.92 -17.34
C ILE A 123 8.88 -0.75 -16.49
N VAL A 124 8.32 0.29 -17.09
CA VAL A 124 7.79 1.44 -16.36
C VAL A 124 6.62 1.01 -15.46
N GLY A 125 5.68 0.22 -15.98
CA GLY A 125 4.55 -0.31 -15.20
C GLY A 125 4.97 -1.13 -13.97
N LEU A 126 6.13 -1.80 -14.04
CA LEU A 126 6.68 -2.57 -12.93
C LEU A 126 7.51 -1.72 -11.94
N HIS A 127 8.34 -0.80 -12.44
CA HIS A 127 9.26 -0.03 -11.60
C HIS A 127 8.63 1.20 -10.97
N LEU A 128 7.62 1.79 -11.62
CA LEU A 128 6.93 2.96 -11.09
C LEU A 128 6.28 2.71 -9.72
N PRO A 129 5.53 1.60 -9.50
CA PRO A 129 5.03 1.24 -8.18
C PRO A 129 6.14 1.11 -7.13
N ILE A 130 7.27 0.52 -7.49
CA ILE A 130 8.42 0.34 -6.58
C ILE A 130 9.01 1.71 -6.19
N ALA A 131 9.23 2.59 -7.18
CA ALA A 131 9.75 3.93 -6.93
C ALA A 131 8.79 4.75 -6.05
N LEU A 132 7.49 4.70 -6.35
CA LEU A 132 6.48 5.39 -5.56
C LEU A 132 6.30 4.78 -4.16
N TRP A 133 6.55 3.47 -3.99
CA TRP A 133 6.58 2.83 -2.68
C TRP A 133 7.68 3.40 -1.78
N LEU A 134 8.85 3.71 -2.34
CA LEU A 134 9.92 4.40 -1.60
C LEU A 134 9.51 5.83 -1.20
N VAL A 135 8.72 6.52 -2.03
CA VAL A 135 8.15 7.83 -1.69
C VAL A 135 7.17 7.70 -0.52
N VAL A 136 6.32 6.67 -0.50
CA VAL A 136 5.47 6.32 0.66
C VAL A 136 6.34 6.09 1.90
N GLY A 137 7.48 5.42 1.76
CA GLY A 137 8.43 5.18 2.85
C GLY A 137 8.94 6.45 3.49
N ILE A 138 9.20 7.50 2.71
CA ILE A 138 9.61 8.81 3.25
C ILE A 138 8.50 9.42 4.11
N ALA A 139 7.24 9.30 3.69
CA ALA A 139 6.09 9.74 4.48
C ALA A 139 5.93 8.91 5.76
N TYR A 140 6.08 7.59 5.67
CA TYR A 140 6.02 6.66 6.80
C TYR A 140 7.02 7.00 7.90
N VAL A 141 8.27 7.30 7.54
CA VAL A 141 9.36 7.65 8.47
C VAL A 141 9.26 9.10 8.99
N GLY A 142 8.27 9.88 8.54
CA GLY A 142 8.11 11.26 8.96
C GLY A 142 9.15 12.22 8.37
N GLY A 143 9.65 11.94 7.16
CA GLY A 143 10.69 12.72 6.48
C GLY A 143 12.11 12.47 6.98
N ARG A 144 12.32 11.64 8.00
CA ARG A 144 13.64 11.36 8.61
C ARG A 144 14.31 10.12 8.01
N TRP A 145 14.35 10.04 6.70
CA TRP A 145 14.88 8.89 5.95
C TRP A 145 16.35 8.56 6.24
N SER A 146 17.15 9.53 6.70
CA SER A 146 18.56 9.33 7.05
C SER A 146 18.79 8.46 8.30
N GLN A 147 17.77 8.30 9.16
CA GLN A 147 17.87 7.47 10.37
C GLN A 147 17.71 5.99 10.03
N VAL A 148 18.63 5.16 10.55
CA VAL A 148 18.64 3.71 10.27
C VAL A 148 17.38 3.04 10.80
N ASP A 149 16.97 3.38 12.02
CA ASP A 149 15.81 2.79 12.71
C ASP A 149 14.52 2.98 11.89
N GLY A 150 14.28 4.20 11.38
CA GLY A 150 13.10 4.47 10.57
C GLY A 150 13.04 3.65 9.28
N ARG A 151 14.19 3.39 8.64
CA ARG A 151 14.25 2.55 7.44
C ARG A 151 13.96 1.08 7.75
N MET A 152 14.46 0.58 8.88
CA MET A 152 14.19 -0.78 9.34
C MET A 152 12.70 -0.96 9.67
N ASP A 153 12.09 0.03 10.33
CA ASP A 153 10.66 0.04 10.61
C ASP A 153 9.82 0.04 9.33
N PHE A 154 10.23 0.79 8.31
CA PHE A 154 9.56 0.78 7.00
C PHE A 154 9.68 -0.57 6.29
N ILE A 155 10.85 -1.24 6.35
CA ILE A 155 11.02 -2.58 5.78
C ILE A 155 10.10 -3.58 6.48
N ARG A 156 10.05 -3.53 7.80
CA ARG A 156 9.16 -4.38 8.60
C ARG A 156 7.69 -4.12 8.27
N PHE A 157 7.28 -2.86 8.26
CA PHE A 157 5.93 -2.46 7.84
C PHE A 157 5.59 -2.95 6.43
N SER A 158 6.52 -2.82 5.47
CA SER A 158 6.32 -3.28 4.10
C SER A 158 6.09 -4.79 4.04
N GLY A 159 6.83 -5.57 4.84
CA GLY A 159 6.65 -7.02 4.96
C GLY A 159 5.29 -7.39 5.58
N GLU A 160 4.91 -6.73 6.66
CA GLU A 160 3.63 -6.94 7.33
C GLU A 160 2.46 -6.60 6.40
N LEU A 161 2.49 -5.42 5.77
CA LEU A 161 1.48 -5.00 4.80
C LEU A 161 1.37 -5.98 3.63
N PHE A 162 2.49 -6.46 3.09
CA PHE A 162 2.48 -7.45 2.01
C PHE A 162 1.78 -8.75 2.43
N ILE A 163 2.06 -9.26 3.63
CA ILE A 163 1.43 -10.46 4.17
C ILE A 163 -0.09 -10.25 4.30
N TYR A 164 -0.52 -9.15 4.92
CA TYR A 164 -1.95 -8.85 5.07
C TYR A 164 -2.63 -8.64 3.72
N PHE A 165 -2.00 -7.91 2.81
CA PHE A 165 -2.51 -7.73 1.45
C PHE A 165 -2.72 -9.07 0.75
N VAL A 166 -1.75 -9.99 0.79
CA VAL A 166 -1.87 -11.32 0.17
C VAL A 166 -2.99 -12.12 0.82
N LEU A 167 -3.13 -12.09 2.14
CA LEU A 167 -4.20 -12.79 2.84
C LEU A 167 -5.59 -12.25 2.45
N ILE A 168 -5.75 -10.92 2.38
CA ILE A 168 -7.00 -10.28 1.95
C ILE A 168 -7.29 -10.61 0.49
N ALA A 169 -6.27 -10.53 -0.38
CA ALA A 169 -6.42 -10.83 -1.80
C ALA A 169 -6.78 -12.30 -2.04
N LEU A 170 -6.15 -13.22 -1.32
CA LEU A 170 -6.45 -14.66 -1.41
C LEU A 170 -7.87 -14.97 -0.92
N GLY A 171 -8.24 -14.47 0.26
CA GLY A 171 -9.59 -14.63 0.82
C GLY A 171 -10.66 -14.01 -0.08
N GLY A 172 -10.43 -12.79 -0.56
CA GLY A 172 -11.30 -12.10 -1.52
C GLY A 172 -11.41 -12.85 -2.84
N GLY A 173 -10.31 -13.40 -3.34
CA GLY A 173 -10.28 -14.22 -4.56
C GLY A 173 -11.11 -15.49 -4.44
N VAL A 174 -10.94 -16.24 -3.34
CA VAL A 174 -11.74 -17.42 -3.05
C VAL A 174 -13.23 -17.07 -2.96
N PHE A 175 -13.58 -16.03 -2.20
CA PHE A 175 -14.95 -15.58 -2.07
C PHE A 175 -15.55 -15.19 -3.43
N THR A 176 -14.79 -14.46 -4.25
CA THR A 176 -15.22 -14.04 -5.60
C THR A 176 -15.43 -15.24 -6.52
N ALA A 177 -14.55 -16.25 -6.46
CA ALA A 177 -14.70 -17.48 -7.21
C ALA A 177 -15.99 -18.23 -6.84
N PHE A 178 -16.27 -18.35 -5.55
CA PHE A 178 -17.51 -18.95 -5.05
C PHE A 178 -18.76 -18.19 -5.55
N MET A 179 -18.76 -16.86 -5.41
CA MET A 179 -19.85 -16.03 -5.91
C MET A 179 -20.07 -16.21 -7.40
N THR A 180 -19.00 -16.25 -8.19
CA THR A 180 -19.08 -16.48 -9.63
C THR A 180 -19.72 -17.83 -9.96
N MET A 181 -19.38 -18.89 -9.22
CA MET A 181 -19.99 -20.22 -9.40
C MET A 181 -21.48 -20.23 -9.07
N ILE A 182 -21.89 -19.57 -7.98
CA ILE A 182 -23.28 -19.47 -7.57
C ILE A 182 -24.10 -18.71 -8.64
N PHE A 183 -23.61 -17.55 -9.08
CA PHE A 183 -24.31 -16.77 -10.11
C PHE A 183 -24.44 -17.52 -11.43
N LYS A 184 -23.40 -18.28 -11.82
CA LYS A 184 -23.48 -19.14 -13.02
C LYS A 184 -24.53 -20.26 -12.84
N ALA A 185 -24.64 -20.87 -11.67
CA ALA A 185 -25.60 -21.94 -11.38
C ALA A 185 -27.06 -21.47 -11.52
N ILE A 186 -27.35 -20.19 -11.23
CA ILE A 186 -28.67 -19.58 -11.39
C ILE A 186 -28.87 -18.89 -12.74
N GLY A 187 -27.91 -19.08 -13.70
CA GLY A 187 -28.00 -18.54 -15.06
C GLY A 187 -27.64 -17.05 -15.18
N MET A 188 -27.09 -16.43 -14.13
CA MET A 188 -26.66 -15.03 -14.15
C MET A 188 -25.18 -14.91 -14.50
N ASN A 189 -24.83 -14.01 -15.44
CA ASN A 189 -23.44 -13.70 -15.74
C ASN A 189 -22.94 -12.49 -14.94
N ALA A 190 -22.34 -12.74 -13.78
CA ALA A 190 -21.75 -11.71 -12.92
C ALA A 190 -20.29 -11.37 -13.31
N GLY A 191 -19.70 -12.05 -14.30
CA GLY A 191 -18.30 -11.86 -14.71
C GLY A 191 -17.91 -10.42 -15.02
N PRO A 192 -18.67 -9.66 -15.82
CA PRO A 192 -18.37 -8.27 -16.14
C PRO A 192 -18.36 -7.37 -14.89
N PHE A 193 -19.32 -7.56 -13.99
CA PHE A 193 -19.37 -6.79 -12.73
C PHE A 193 -18.18 -7.12 -11.82
N ILE A 194 -17.83 -8.39 -11.71
CA ILE A 194 -16.71 -8.83 -10.89
C ILE A 194 -15.38 -8.29 -11.43
N GLY A 195 -15.15 -8.42 -12.74
CA GLY A 195 -13.91 -7.96 -13.37
C GLY A 195 -13.77 -6.44 -13.36
N ALA A 196 -14.85 -5.75 -13.72
CA ALA A 196 -14.81 -4.29 -13.84
C ALA A 196 -14.91 -3.56 -12.48
N TRP A 197 -15.57 -4.12 -11.48
CA TRP A 197 -15.84 -3.42 -10.22
C TRP A 197 -15.22 -4.09 -9.00
N LEU A 198 -15.56 -5.34 -8.75
CA LEU A 198 -15.24 -6.00 -7.49
C LEU A 198 -13.72 -6.18 -7.30
N LEU A 199 -13.03 -6.71 -8.32
CA LEU A 199 -11.59 -6.98 -8.24
C LEU A 199 -10.74 -5.71 -8.14
N PRO A 200 -10.88 -4.69 -9.02
CA PRO A 200 -10.02 -3.51 -8.94
C PRO A 200 -10.30 -2.66 -7.70
N CYS A 201 -11.57 -2.48 -7.32
CA CYS A 201 -11.93 -1.74 -6.13
C CYS A 201 -11.50 -2.48 -4.86
N GLY A 202 -11.66 -3.80 -4.82
CA GLY A 202 -11.22 -4.65 -3.72
C GLY A 202 -9.71 -4.63 -3.55
N ALA A 203 -8.94 -4.75 -4.63
CA ALA A 203 -7.49 -4.69 -4.60
C ALA A 203 -6.97 -3.33 -4.11
N ALA A 204 -7.57 -2.22 -4.59
CA ALA A 204 -7.20 -0.88 -4.15
C ALA A 204 -7.50 -0.64 -2.67
N GLY A 205 -8.67 -1.07 -2.22
CA GLY A 205 -9.06 -0.97 -0.81
C GLY A 205 -8.18 -1.83 0.10
N ALA A 206 -7.80 -3.03 -0.35
CA ALA A 206 -6.94 -3.95 0.40
C ALA A 206 -5.59 -3.35 0.75
N VAL A 207 -4.99 -2.55 -0.14
CA VAL A 207 -3.70 -1.86 0.12
C VAL A 207 -3.78 -0.87 1.29
N LEU A 208 -4.95 -0.29 1.53
CA LEU A 208 -5.15 0.72 2.60
C LEU A 208 -5.64 0.11 3.91
N VAL A 209 -6.19 -1.11 3.86
CA VAL A 209 -6.69 -1.84 5.04
C VAL A 209 -5.62 -2.80 5.58
N ALA A 210 -4.73 -3.31 4.74
CA ALA A 210 -3.60 -4.16 5.13
C ALA A 210 -2.57 -3.41 5.96
#